data_dffd85c84b68f87c46bccae68b8ccc57
#
_entry.id   dffd85c84b68f87c46bccae68b8ccc57
#
_cell.length_a   1.000
_cell.length_b   1.000
_cell.length_c   1.000
_cell.angle_alpha   90.00
_cell.angle_beta   90.00
_cell.angle_gamma   90.00
#
_symmetry.space_group_name_H-M   'P 1'
#
loop_
_entity.id
_entity.type
_entity.pdbx_description
1 polymer ?
#
loop_
_entity_poly.entity_id
_entity_poly.type
_entity_poly.pdbx_seq_one_letter_code
_entity_poly.pdbx_strand_id
1 'polypeptide(L)'
;MGNSSDDTYTLEEAKEEIDILRRVEDDVVGAIENAASEDVLLYLIEDQELDKAHDGKRGLGKVRQAVLESRLASDRLKRLVSLRGDDTPEDVLVPEDVIRNAKVALEAGKPVVLYGPTGTGKTTFAKQLARETGIGYSLHTATPSWTPSDIIGGISPDYTGESLSYRTKLGCVSEGVQRARRFDVKYGVILDEITRADISKIFGPLYTAIENPHQTIFETDEGETIELDERVNIICTMNMSDRTVNELDNAITRRFAMIELDEYEEDKRRQLFRDWLDTHVSGQTDIDDDELLRLFERDYEGINHGNESTAQGAIMRFGPMHYRDVAVFVGVACREGGEYEYDQADSVGQAFRTYIVPRLLNSAAFPQVERIAEHYRALNDEFEEFDLAPAAELAERELEQERRQMGSYE
;
A
#
# COMPACT_ATOMS: atom_id res chain seq x y z
N MET A 1 -24.97 1.17 -47.22
CA MET A 1 -23.57 1.39 -47.60
C MET A 1 -22.98 2.28 -46.52
N GLY A 2 -22.47 1.68 -45.49
CA GLY A 2 -21.82 2.37 -44.39
C GLY A 2 -20.32 2.23 -44.57
N ASN A 3 -19.64 3.32 -44.76
CA ASN A 3 -18.21 3.38 -44.70
C ASN A 3 -17.78 3.16 -43.24
N SER A 4 -17.34 1.96 -42.94
CA SER A 4 -16.45 1.75 -41.81
C SER A 4 -15.05 2.11 -42.31
N SER A 5 -14.66 3.35 -42.16
CA SER A 5 -13.25 3.69 -42.18
C SER A 5 -12.63 3.05 -40.93
N ASP A 6 -11.87 2.01 -41.14
CA ASP A 6 -10.90 1.47 -40.21
C ASP A 6 -9.80 2.55 -40.00
N ASP A 7 -10.15 3.60 -39.26
CA ASP A 7 -9.19 4.60 -38.80
C ASP A 7 -8.43 3.95 -37.64
N THR A 8 -7.42 3.16 -37.96
CA THR A 8 -6.45 2.64 -36.99
C THR A 8 -5.63 3.82 -36.48
N TYR A 9 -5.80 4.13 -35.21
CA TYR A 9 -5.02 5.13 -34.50
C TYR A 9 -3.55 4.67 -34.45
N THR A 10 -2.68 5.49 -35.00
CA THR A 10 -1.27 5.15 -35.14
C THR A 10 -0.48 5.53 -33.89
N LEU A 11 0.67 4.88 -33.69
CA LEU A 11 1.61 5.22 -32.62
C LEU A 11 2.06 6.68 -32.68
N GLU A 12 2.21 7.26 -33.89
CA GLU A 12 2.57 8.67 -34.07
C GLU A 12 1.44 9.59 -33.64
N GLU A 13 0.20 9.30 -34.02
CA GLU A 13 -0.96 10.10 -33.59
C GLU A 13 -1.15 10.03 -32.08
N ALA A 14 -0.94 8.86 -31.46
CA ALA A 14 -0.96 8.72 -30.02
C ALA A 14 0.15 9.55 -29.36
N LYS A 15 1.36 9.56 -29.90
CA LYS A 15 2.48 10.37 -29.41
C LYS A 15 2.27 11.88 -29.57
N GLU A 16 1.59 12.33 -30.61
CA GLU A 16 1.22 13.74 -30.79
C GLU A 16 0.18 14.21 -29.77
N GLU A 17 -0.82 13.39 -29.47
CA GLU A 17 -1.81 13.72 -28.43
C GLU A 17 -1.19 13.74 -27.02
N ILE A 18 -0.11 13.01 -26.81
CA ILE A 18 0.67 12.96 -25.57
C ILE A 18 1.52 14.22 -25.32
N ASP A 19 1.69 15.10 -26.26
CA ASP A 19 2.33 16.41 -26.02
C ASP A 19 1.64 17.20 -24.90
N ILE A 20 0.40 16.88 -24.61
CA ILE A 20 -0.33 17.43 -23.47
C ILE A 20 0.21 16.85 -22.15
N LEU A 21 0.65 15.59 -22.15
CA LEU A 21 1.23 14.90 -21.00
C LEU A 21 2.63 15.43 -20.65
N ARG A 22 3.41 15.88 -21.62
CA ARG A 22 4.75 16.47 -21.40
C ARG A 22 4.79 17.63 -20.40
N ARG A 23 3.63 18.17 -20.06
CA ARG A 23 3.52 19.27 -19.09
C ARG A 23 3.32 18.78 -17.65
N VAL A 24 3.28 17.49 -17.43
CA VAL A 24 2.81 16.95 -16.16
C VAL A 24 3.86 16.12 -15.41
N GLU A 25 4.60 15.23 -16.06
CA GLU A 25 5.64 14.41 -15.39
C GLU A 25 6.68 13.89 -16.39
N ASP A 26 7.96 14.20 -16.17
CA ASP A 26 9.07 13.79 -17.07
C ASP A 26 9.25 12.28 -17.18
N ASP A 27 9.00 11.53 -16.09
CA ASP A 27 9.15 10.07 -16.07
C ASP A 27 8.12 9.35 -16.94
N VAL A 28 6.90 9.86 -16.97
CA VAL A 28 5.82 9.36 -17.83
C VAL A 28 6.16 9.56 -19.29
N VAL A 29 6.69 10.71 -19.62
CA VAL A 29 7.10 11.05 -20.99
C VAL A 29 8.19 10.09 -21.45
N GLY A 30 9.20 9.84 -20.62
CA GLY A 30 10.26 8.88 -20.92
C GLY A 30 9.74 7.45 -21.17
N ALA A 31 8.80 6.99 -20.35
CA ALA A 31 8.18 5.69 -20.51
C ALA A 31 7.38 5.58 -21.82
N ILE A 32 6.65 6.65 -22.17
CA ILE A 32 5.85 6.72 -23.39
C ILE A 32 6.75 6.78 -24.65
N GLU A 33 7.81 7.61 -24.62
CA GLU A 33 8.76 7.71 -25.73
C GLU A 33 9.50 6.39 -26.00
N ASN A 34 9.71 5.59 -24.96
CA ASN A 34 10.35 4.28 -25.07
C ASN A 34 9.37 3.12 -25.22
N ALA A 35 8.07 3.37 -25.39
CA ALA A 35 7.09 2.31 -25.55
C ALA A 35 7.40 1.43 -26.77
N ALA A 36 7.50 0.13 -26.53
CA ALA A 36 7.90 -0.84 -27.55
C ALA A 36 6.78 -1.17 -28.53
N SER A 37 5.52 -0.91 -28.15
CA SER A 37 4.36 -1.19 -28.98
C SER A 37 3.23 -0.19 -28.67
N GLU A 38 2.30 -0.08 -29.59
CA GLU A 38 1.07 0.70 -29.41
C GLU A 38 0.27 0.27 -28.17
N ASP A 39 0.23 -1.02 -27.89
CA ASP A 39 -0.44 -1.55 -26.70
C ASP A 39 0.18 -1.06 -25.40
N VAL A 40 1.50 -1.10 -25.34
CA VAL A 40 2.25 -0.60 -24.18
C VAL A 40 2.05 0.90 -24.03
N LEU A 41 2.04 1.64 -25.16
CA LEU A 41 1.79 3.07 -25.13
C LEU A 41 0.37 3.38 -24.60
N LEU A 42 -0.62 2.70 -25.11
CA LEU A 42 -2.01 2.89 -24.68
C LEU A 42 -2.18 2.54 -23.20
N TYR A 43 -1.54 1.46 -22.75
CA TYR A 43 -1.54 1.10 -21.34
C TYR A 43 -0.90 2.18 -20.47
N LEU A 44 0.26 2.72 -20.87
CA LEU A 44 0.94 3.78 -20.13
C LEU A 44 0.11 5.07 -20.06
N ILE A 45 -0.58 5.42 -21.13
CA ILE A 45 -1.51 6.55 -21.13
C ILE A 45 -2.63 6.33 -20.11
N GLU A 46 -3.14 5.12 -20.05
CA GLU A 46 -4.22 4.74 -19.17
C GLU A 46 -3.77 4.57 -17.72
N ASP A 47 -2.60 3.97 -17.52
CA ASP A 47 -2.04 3.77 -16.18
C ASP A 47 -1.70 5.09 -15.50
N GLN A 48 -1.19 6.00 -16.28
CA GLN A 48 -0.99 7.38 -15.85
C GLN A 48 -2.28 8.19 -15.84
N GLU A 49 -3.31 7.56 -16.24
CA GLU A 49 -4.56 8.07 -15.95
C GLU A 49 -4.80 8.06 -14.50
N LEU A 50 -4.84 8.84 -14.16
CA LEU A 50 -5.19 9.39 -13.06
C LEU A 50 -6.71 9.59 -13.10
N ASP A 51 -7.45 8.53 -12.81
CA ASP A 51 -8.89 8.52 -12.65
C ASP A 51 -9.36 9.65 -11.81
N LYS A 52 -8.43 10.10 -11.10
CA LYS A 52 -8.66 11.16 -10.18
C LYS A 52 -8.19 12.40 -10.90
N ALA A 53 -9.09 13.07 -11.57
CA ALA A 53 -9.01 14.51 -11.72
C ALA A 53 -8.82 15.07 -10.30
N HIS A 54 -7.68 14.81 -9.70
CA HIS A 54 -7.32 15.44 -8.46
C HIS A 54 -7.14 16.91 -8.71
N ASP A 55 -7.76 17.66 -7.87
CA ASP A 55 -7.76 19.10 -7.78
C ASP A 55 -6.43 19.69 -8.20
N GLY A 56 -6.44 20.41 -9.32
CA GLY A 56 -5.30 21.12 -9.84
C GLY A 56 -4.38 20.40 -10.82
N LYS A 57 -4.31 19.07 -10.83
CA LYS A 57 -3.59 18.32 -11.88
C LYS A 57 -4.50 18.14 -13.10
N ARG A 58 -4.71 19.22 -13.80
CA ARG A 58 -5.67 19.37 -14.89
C ARG A 58 -5.32 18.61 -16.18
N GLY A 59 -4.17 17.94 -16.23
CA GLY A 59 -3.67 17.40 -17.48
C GLY A 59 -4.21 16.00 -17.78
N LEU A 60 -3.87 15.05 -16.97
CA LEU A 60 -3.96 13.63 -17.31
C LEU A 60 -5.38 13.09 -17.28
N GLY A 61 -6.20 13.43 -16.30
CA GLY A 61 -7.61 12.99 -16.26
C GLY A 61 -8.44 13.53 -17.46
N LYS A 62 -8.10 14.73 -17.96
CA LYS A 62 -8.72 15.28 -19.18
C LYS A 62 -8.23 14.59 -20.43
N VAL A 63 -6.96 14.26 -20.50
CA VAL A 63 -6.39 13.51 -21.63
C VAL A 63 -6.99 12.12 -21.69
N ARG A 64 -7.11 11.44 -20.55
CA ARG A 64 -7.80 10.15 -20.52
C ARG A 64 -9.23 10.26 -21.00
N GLN A 65 -9.99 11.19 -20.44
CA GLN A 65 -11.37 11.34 -20.86
C GLN A 65 -11.44 11.64 -22.36
N ALA A 66 -10.53 12.47 -22.88
CA ALA A 66 -10.42 12.72 -24.30
C ALA A 66 -10.03 11.46 -25.11
N VAL A 67 -9.10 10.65 -24.58
CA VAL A 67 -8.69 9.39 -25.19
C VAL A 67 -9.82 8.36 -25.14
N LEU A 68 -10.54 8.24 -24.01
CA LEU A 68 -11.69 7.34 -23.86
C LEU A 68 -12.90 7.75 -24.69
N GLU A 69 -13.11 9.04 -24.86
CA GLU A 69 -14.16 9.62 -25.73
C GLU A 69 -13.77 9.65 -27.21
N SER A 70 -12.48 9.48 -27.50
CA SER A 70 -11.92 9.52 -28.86
C SER A 70 -11.93 8.14 -29.55
N ARG A 71 -11.24 8.07 -30.68
CA ARG A 71 -11.09 6.88 -31.52
C ARG A 71 -10.46 5.68 -30.80
N LEU A 72 -9.73 5.90 -29.72
CA LEU A 72 -9.08 4.87 -28.90
C LEU A 72 -10.04 4.12 -28.00
N ALA A 73 -11.29 4.51 -27.87
CA ALA A 73 -12.31 3.83 -27.06
C ALA A 73 -12.69 2.44 -27.59
N SER A 74 -11.70 1.69 -28.05
CA SER A 74 -11.86 0.29 -28.45
C SER A 74 -11.99 -0.63 -27.24
N ASP A 75 -12.53 -1.84 -27.44
CA ASP A 75 -12.57 -2.87 -26.40
C ASP A 75 -11.17 -3.24 -25.86
N ARG A 76 -10.15 -3.01 -26.68
CA ARG A 76 -8.73 -3.18 -26.33
C ARG A 76 -8.30 -2.19 -25.25
N LEU A 77 -8.62 -0.92 -25.42
CA LEU A 77 -8.32 0.13 -24.45
C LEU A 77 -9.02 -0.12 -23.11
N LYS A 78 -10.31 -0.47 -23.13
CA LYS A 78 -11.06 -0.85 -21.93
C LYS A 78 -10.44 -2.02 -21.17
N ARG A 79 -9.84 -2.96 -21.88
CA ARG A 79 -9.12 -4.09 -21.28
C ARG A 79 -7.79 -3.67 -20.66
N LEU A 80 -7.09 -2.72 -21.28
CA LEU A 80 -5.87 -2.15 -20.70
C LEU A 80 -6.16 -1.37 -19.43
N VAL A 81 -7.25 -0.61 -19.38
CA VAL A 81 -7.73 0.06 -18.14
C VAL A 81 -7.89 -0.93 -17.00
N SER A 82 -8.39 -2.14 -17.27
CA SER A 82 -8.59 -3.16 -16.25
C SER A 82 -7.30 -3.74 -15.65
N LEU A 83 -6.16 -3.50 -16.26
CA LEU A 83 -4.85 -3.94 -15.75
C LEU A 83 -4.27 -3.02 -14.68
N ARG A 84 -4.85 -1.86 -14.57
CA ARG A 84 -4.36 -0.79 -13.75
C ARG A 84 -4.56 -1.04 -12.26
N GLY A 85 -3.65 -0.53 -11.46
CA GLY A 85 -3.86 -0.32 -10.04
C GLY A 85 -4.60 0.99 -9.79
N ASP A 86 -5.59 0.96 -8.90
CA ASP A 86 -6.55 2.06 -8.71
C ASP A 86 -5.98 3.34 -8.08
N ASP A 87 -4.78 3.28 -7.51
CA ASP A 87 -4.19 4.40 -6.76
C ASP A 87 -2.86 4.86 -7.36
N THR A 88 -2.64 6.18 -7.44
CA THR A 88 -1.29 6.72 -7.59
C THR A 88 -0.56 6.51 -6.27
N PRO A 89 0.57 5.78 -6.22
CA PRO A 89 1.33 5.67 -4.99
C PRO A 89 1.78 7.04 -4.54
N GLU A 90 1.58 7.34 -3.26
CA GLU A 90 2.32 8.45 -2.64
C GLU A 90 3.80 8.06 -2.62
N ASP A 91 4.68 9.02 -2.85
CA ASP A 91 6.11 8.77 -2.75
C ASP A 91 6.44 8.28 -1.33
N VAL A 92 6.96 7.08 -1.23
CA VAL A 92 7.42 6.53 0.04
C VAL A 92 8.89 6.86 0.17
N LEU A 93 9.25 7.49 1.28
CA LEU A 93 10.63 7.87 1.59
C LEU A 93 11.44 6.64 2.07
N VAL A 94 11.48 5.60 1.26
CA VAL A 94 12.26 4.39 1.53
C VAL A 94 13.73 4.65 1.22
N PRO A 95 14.69 4.14 2.03
CA PRO A 95 16.12 4.25 1.73
C PRO A 95 16.47 3.66 0.34
N GLU A 96 17.36 4.34 -0.39
CA GLU A 96 17.73 3.96 -1.77
C GLU A 96 18.32 2.54 -1.88
N ASP A 97 19.01 2.08 -0.87
CA ASP A 97 19.56 0.73 -0.83
C ASP A 97 18.45 -0.32 -0.69
N VAL A 98 17.40 -0.06 0.06
CA VAL A 98 16.22 -0.91 0.18
C VAL A 98 15.49 -1.01 -1.16
N ILE A 99 15.27 0.14 -1.83
CA ILE A 99 14.68 0.18 -3.18
C ILE A 99 15.51 -0.63 -4.15
N ARG A 100 16.82 -0.39 -4.17
CA ARG A 100 17.75 -1.09 -5.05
C ARG A 100 17.77 -2.60 -4.80
N ASN A 101 17.82 -3.04 -3.54
CA ASN A 101 17.83 -4.45 -3.18
C ASN A 101 16.53 -5.14 -3.62
N ALA A 102 15.37 -4.48 -3.44
CA ALA A 102 14.09 -5.01 -3.89
C ALA A 102 14.03 -5.15 -5.42
N LYS A 103 14.47 -4.12 -6.16
CA LYS A 103 14.55 -4.17 -7.64
C LYS A 103 15.46 -5.28 -8.13
N VAL A 104 16.65 -5.40 -7.58
CA VAL A 104 17.61 -6.45 -7.95
C VAL A 104 17.04 -7.85 -7.68
N ALA A 105 16.33 -8.04 -6.57
CA ALA A 105 15.66 -9.30 -6.27
C ALA A 105 14.61 -9.67 -7.32
N LEU A 106 13.74 -8.71 -7.71
CA LEU A 106 12.75 -8.92 -8.75
C LEU A 106 13.37 -9.18 -10.12
N GLU A 107 14.42 -8.46 -10.48
CA GLU A 107 15.18 -8.71 -11.73
C GLU A 107 15.83 -10.08 -11.76
N ALA A 108 16.25 -10.59 -10.60
CA ALA A 108 16.78 -11.94 -10.44
C ALA A 108 15.69 -13.03 -10.45
N GLY A 109 14.42 -12.67 -10.71
CA GLY A 109 13.28 -13.59 -10.73
C GLY A 109 12.86 -14.09 -9.33
N LYS A 110 13.24 -13.38 -8.27
CA LYS A 110 12.85 -13.73 -6.90
C LYS A 110 11.64 -12.90 -6.46
N PRO A 111 10.56 -13.55 -6.00
CA PRO A 111 9.50 -12.84 -5.31
C PRO A 111 10.04 -12.09 -4.08
N VAL A 112 9.44 -10.96 -3.77
CA VAL A 112 9.85 -10.10 -2.65
C VAL A 112 8.79 -10.13 -1.55
N VAL A 113 9.24 -10.19 -0.30
CA VAL A 113 8.39 -9.95 0.88
C VAL A 113 8.87 -8.69 1.57
N LEU A 114 8.04 -7.66 1.55
CA LEU A 114 8.23 -6.42 2.30
C LEU A 114 7.67 -6.62 3.70
N TYR A 115 8.52 -6.54 4.70
CA TYR A 115 8.12 -6.76 6.08
C TYR A 115 8.57 -5.63 7.01
N GLY A 116 7.93 -5.49 8.14
CA GLY A 116 8.26 -4.45 9.13
C GLY A 116 7.04 -4.04 9.97
N PRO A 117 7.19 -3.06 10.87
CA PRO A 117 6.13 -2.56 11.72
C PRO A 117 4.91 -2.05 10.93
N THR A 118 3.76 -1.97 11.59
CA THR A 118 2.57 -1.34 10.98
C THR A 118 2.83 0.15 10.73
N GLY A 119 2.32 0.68 9.62
CA GLY A 119 2.45 2.11 9.32
C GLY A 119 3.80 2.54 8.76
N THR A 120 4.64 1.60 8.26
CA THR A 120 5.90 1.91 7.56
C THR A 120 5.75 2.07 6.05
N GLY A 121 4.52 2.09 5.51
CA GLY A 121 4.29 2.30 4.09
C GLY A 121 4.55 1.09 3.18
N LYS A 122 4.57 -0.15 3.71
CA LYS A 122 4.85 -1.37 2.92
C LYS A 122 4.00 -1.52 1.68
N THR A 123 2.69 -1.36 1.81
CA THR A 123 1.75 -1.47 0.68
C THR A 123 1.99 -0.37 -0.35
N THR A 124 2.26 0.86 0.10
CA THR A 124 2.59 1.99 -0.78
C THR A 124 3.89 1.74 -1.52
N PHE A 125 4.92 1.27 -0.82
CA PHE A 125 6.18 0.88 -1.46
C PHE A 125 6.03 -0.31 -2.42
N ALA A 126 5.20 -1.30 -2.11
CA ALA A 126 4.90 -2.40 -3.02
C ALA A 126 4.29 -1.90 -4.34
N LYS A 127 3.36 -0.95 -4.26
CA LYS A 127 2.75 -0.31 -5.44
C LYS A 127 3.79 0.48 -6.25
N GLN A 128 4.61 1.28 -5.59
CA GLN A 128 5.71 2.01 -6.23
C GLN A 128 6.69 1.04 -6.92
N LEU A 129 7.16 0.03 -6.20
CA LEU A 129 8.09 -0.97 -6.71
C LEU A 129 7.53 -1.70 -7.94
N ALA A 130 6.23 -2.07 -7.90
CA ALA A 130 5.58 -2.74 -9.02
C ALA A 130 5.49 -1.83 -10.26
N ARG A 131 5.27 -0.52 -10.09
CA ARG A 131 5.26 0.46 -11.19
C ARG A 131 6.65 0.73 -11.75
N GLU A 132 7.67 0.80 -10.91
CA GLU A 132 9.05 1.03 -11.33
C GLU A 132 9.68 -0.20 -12.00
N THR A 133 9.18 -1.40 -11.74
CA THR A 133 9.71 -2.67 -12.28
C THR A 133 8.80 -3.31 -13.33
N GLY A 134 7.62 -2.76 -13.57
CA GLY A 134 6.65 -3.28 -14.53
C GLY A 134 5.72 -2.20 -15.02
N ILE A 135 4.79 -2.57 -15.90
CA ILE A 135 3.87 -1.63 -16.54
C ILE A 135 2.68 -1.27 -15.62
N GLY A 136 2.42 -2.08 -14.61
CA GLY A 136 1.33 -1.90 -13.66
C GLY A 136 1.21 -3.10 -12.73
N TYR A 137 0.15 -3.14 -11.93
CA TYR A 137 -0.03 -4.19 -10.93
C TYR A 137 -1.50 -4.51 -10.67
N SER A 138 -1.72 -5.66 -10.03
CA SER A 138 -2.95 -5.97 -9.30
C SER A 138 -2.66 -6.10 -7.81
N LEU A 139 -3.57 -5.59 -6.97
CA LEU A 139 -3.47 -5.64 -5.51
C LEU A 139 -4.54 -6.57 -4.94
N HIS A 140 -4.11 -7.52 -4.13
CA HIS A 140 -4.97 -8.51 -3.50
C HIS A 140 -4.63 -8.62 -2.02
N THR A 141 -5.57 -8.27 -1.15
CA THR A 141 -5.38 -8.36 0.29
C THR A 141 -5.73 -9.77 0.78
N ALA A 142 -4.80 -10.41 1.45
CA ALA A 142 -5.01 -11.75 1.98
C ALA A 142 -6.08 -11.77 3.09
N THR A 143 -6.84 -12.87 3.13
CA THR A 143 -7.84 -13.13 4.16
C THR A 143 -7.66 -14.51 4.76
N PRO A 144 -8.18 -14.79 5.96
CA PRO A 144 -8.10 -16.12 6.58
C PRO A 144 -8.75 -17.24 5.75
N SER A 145 -9.65 -16.88 4.85
CA SER A 145 -10.34 -17.83 3.95
C SER A 145 -9.54 -18.20 2.71
N TRP A 146 -8.40 -17.55 2.44
CA TRP A 146 -7.61 -17.82 1.26
C TRP A 146 -7.14 -19.27 1.19
N THR A 147 -7.19 -19.79 0.00
CA THR A 147 -6.79 -21.16 -0.37
C THR A 147 -5.79 -21.09 -1.53
N PRO A 148 -5.12 -22.20 -1.89
CA PRO A 148 -4.31 -22.24 -3.11
C PRO A 148 -5.04 -21.77 -4.36
N SER A 149 -6.36 -21.98 -4.43
CA SER A 149 -7.17 -21.56 -5.59
C SER A 149 -7.26 -20.04 -5.75
N ASP A 150 -7.10 -19.28 -4.66
CA ASP A 150 -7.10 -17.82 -4.74
C ASP A 150 -5.78 -17.30 -5.34
N ILE A 151 -4.70 -18.09 -5.22
CA ILE A 151 -3.37 -17.74 -5.76
C ILE A 151 -3.21 -18.25 -7.21
N ILE A 152 -3.44 -19.55 -7.43
CA ILE A 152 -3.17 -20.17 -8.74
C ILE A 152 -4.43 -20.43 -9.56
N GLY A 153 -5.57 -20.64 -8.93
CA GLY A 153 -6.83 -20.95 -9.60
C GLY A 153 -7.43 -22.28 -9.18
N GLY A 154 -8.64 -22.50 -9.62
CA GLY A 154 -9.42 -23.68 -9.29
C GLY A 154 -10.69 -23.77 -10.11
N ILE A 155 -11.47 -24.81 -9.85
CA ILE A 155 -12.77 -25.04 -10.48
C ILE A 155 -13.85 -24.37 -9.62
N SER A 156 -14.67 -23.53 -10.23
CA SER A 156 -15.79 -22.84 -9.58
C SER A 156 -17.11 -23.24 -10.24
N PRO A 157 -18.18 -23.46 -9.45
CA PRO A 157 -19.50 -23.71 -10.02
C PRO A 157 -20.02 -22.44 -10.71
N ASP A 158 -20.62 -22.63 -11.87
CA ASP A 158 -21.27 -21.59 -12.65
C ASP A 158 -22.79 -21.80 -12.66
N TYR A 159 -23.52 -20.81 -12.17
CA TYR A 159 -24.97 -20.83 -12.05
C TYR A 159 -25.65 -19.93 -13.10
N THR A 160 -24.93 -19.46 -14.11
CA THR A 160 -25.47 -18.53 -15.12
C THR A 160 -26.31 -19.21 -16.18
N GLY A 161 -26.25 -20.56 -16.29
CA GLY A 161 -27.05 -21.35 -17.22
C GLY A 161 -28.25 -22.02 -16.56
N GLU A 162 -29.06 -22.74 -17.38
CA GLU A 162 -30.21 -23.54 -16.89
C GLU A 162 -29.81 -24.79 -16.08
N SER A 163 -28.53 -25.16 -16.14
CA SER A 163 -27.95 -26.28 -15.39
C SER A 163 -26.64 -25.88 -14.70
N LEU A 164 -26.35 -26.56 -13.61
CA LEU A 164 -25.07 -26.41 -12.92
C LEU A 164 -23.94 -26.83 -13.89
N SER A 165 -23.05 -25.91 -14.16
CA SER A 165 -21.81 -26.15 -14.86
C SER A 165 -20.62 -25.77 -14.01
N TYR A 166 -19.43 -26.15 -14.43
CA TYR A 166 -18.20 -25.80 -13.75
C TYR A 166 -17.30 -25.08 -14.74
N ARG A 167 -16.63 -24.04 -14.27
CA ARG A 167 -15.65 -23.29 -15.07
C ARG A 167 -14.37 -23.06 -14.29
N THR A 168 -13.31 -22.92 -15.02
CA THR A 168 -12.03 -22.47 -14.46
C THR A 168 -12.16 -21.04 -13.95
N LYS A 169 -11.67 -20.83 -12.72
CA LYS A 169 -11.42 -19.51 -12.15
C LYS A 169 -9.92 -19.40 -11.89
N LEU A 170 -9.26 -18.44 -12.54
CA LEU A 170 -7.87 -18.14 -12.29
C LEU A 170 -7.69 -17.52 -10.89
N GLY A 171 -6.57 -17.80 -10.26
CA GLY A 171 -6.13 -17.09 -9.07
C GLY A 171 -5.29 -15.86 -9.45
N CYS A 172 -5.00 -15.02 -8.46
CA CYS A 172 -4.36 -13.72 -8.71
C CYS A 172 -2.99 -13.81 -9.42
N VAL A 173 -2.18 -14.83 -9.13
CA VAL A 173 -0.89 -15.02 -9.81
C VAL A 173 -1.10 -15.50 -11.25
N SER A 174 -2.00 -16.45 -11.46
CA SER A 174 -2.31 -16.95 -12.82
C SER A 174 -2.93 -15.87 -13.71
N GLU A 175 -3.79 -15.01 -13.14
CA GLU A 175 -4.28 -13.83 -13.85
C GLU A 175 -3.14 -12.88 -14.23
N GLY A 176 -2.20 -12.62 -13.30
CA GLY A 176 -1.01 -11.82 -13.57
C GLY A 176 -0.16 -12.40 -14.70
N VAL A 177 0.06 -13.72 -14.72
CA VAL A 177 0.77 -14.42 -15.80
C VAL A 177 0.04 -14.23 -17.13
N GLN A 178 -1.27 -14.44 -17.16
CA GLN A 178 -2.06 -14.31 -18.38
C GLN A 178 -2.01 -12.86 -18.93
N ARG A 179 -2.07 -11.87 -18.05
CA ARG A 179 -1.92 -10.45 -18.40
C ARG A 179 -0.54 -10.14 -18.95
N ALA A 180 0.52 -10.55 -18.23
CA ALA A 180 1.91 -10.33 -18.65
C ALA A 180 2.20 -10.95 -20.02
N ARG A 181 1.73 -12.18 -20.26
CA ARG A 181 1.89 -12.87 -21.56
C ARG A 181 1.09 -12.19 -22.68
N ARG A 182 -0.15 -11.80 -22.39
CA ARG A 182 -1.04 -11.21 -23.40
C ARG A 182 -0.50 -9.91 -23.96
N PHE A 183 0.13 -9.09 -23.13
CA PHE A 183 0.64 -7.78 -23.51
C PHE A 183 2.16 -7.75 -23.68
N ASP A 184 2.83 -8.89 -23.44
CA ASP A 184 4.29 -9.02 -23.48
C ASP A 184 5.02 -7.99 -22.60
N VAL A 185 4.54 -7.82 -21.37
CA VAL A 185 5.02 -6.79 -20.44
C VAL A 185 5.34 -7.37 -19.06
N LYS A 186 6.23 -6.72 -18.31
CA LYS A 186 6.38 -7.01 -16.88
C LYS A 186 5.19 -6.49 -16.11
N TYR A 187 4.65 -7.31 -15.21
CA TYR A 187 3.44 -7.01 -14.44
C TYR A 187 3.59 -7.40 -12.98
N GLY A 188 3.16 -6.52 -12.07
CA GLY A 188 3.20 -6.75 -10.63
C GLY A 188 1.94 -7.46 -10.10
N VAL A 189 2.13 -8.48 -9.27
CA VAL A 189 1.07 -9.06 -8.45
C VAL A 189 1.41 -8.80 -6.99
N ILE A 190 0.65 -7.90 -6.37
CA ILE A 190 0.85 -7.52 -4.98
C ILE A 190 -0.10 -8.34 -4.11
N LEU A 191 0.48 -9.10 -3.18
CA LEU A 191 -0.22 -9.90 -2.18
C LEU A 191 -0.03 -9.22 -0.83
N ASP A 192 -1.05 -8.46 -0.42
CA ASP A 192 -0.98 -7.60 0.75
C ASP A 192 -1.40 -8.35 2.02
N GLU A 193 -0.69 -8.10 3.13
CA GLU A 193 -0.95 -8.67 4.45
C GLU A 193 -1.03 -10.21 4.45
N ILE A 194 -0.07 -10.87 3.81
CA ILE A 194 -0.08 -12.34 3.63
C ILE A 194 -0.16 -13.15 4.93
N THR A 195 0.23 -12.57 6.05
CA THR A 195 0.14 -13.17 7.40
C THR A 195 -1.30 -13.41 7.87
N ARG A 196 -2.30 -12.81 7.21
CA ARG A 196 -3.71 -13.10 7.51
C ARG A 196 -4.16 -14.48 7.03
N ALA A 197 -3.45 -15.07 6.06
CA ALA A 197 -3.72 -16.40 5.53
C ALA A 197 -2.72 -17.44 6.05
N ASP A 198 -3.02 -18.70 5.87
CA ASP A 198 -2.06 -19.78 6.06
C ASP A 198 -1.06 -19.78 4.90
N ILE A 199 0.08 -19.10 5.13
CA ILE A 199 1.09 -18.81 4.10
C ILE A 199 1.61 -20.11 3.47
N SER A 200 1.96 -21.13 4.26
CA SER A 200 2.50 -22.39 3.74
C SER A 200 1.49 -23.12 2.86
N LYS A 201 0.20 -23.01 3.19
CA LYS A 201 -0.88 -23.60 2.41
C LYS A 201 -1.09 -22.86 1.09
N ILE A 202 -1.19 -21.53 1.12
CA ILE A 202 -1.52 -20.75 -0.09
C ILE A 202 -0.39 -20.73 -1.12
N PHE A 203 0.87 -20.73 -0.66
CA PHE A 203 2.04 -20.74 -1.56
C PHE A 203 2.57 -22.12 -1.92
N GLY A 204 2.10 -23.19 -1.25
CA GLY A 204 2.57 -24.55 -1.51
C GLY A 204 2.72 -24.90 -3.00
N PRO A 205 1.69 -24.67 -3.84
CA PRO A 205 1.79 -24.93 -5.28
C PRO A 205 2.81 -24.08 -6.04
N LEU A 206 3.09 -22.86 -5.56
CA LEU A 206 4.07 -21.97 -6.20
C LEU A 206 5.52 -22.25 -5.82
N TYR A 207 5.78 -22.93 -4.71
CA TYR A 207 7.15 -23.15 -4.25
C TYR A 207 8.04 -23.83 -5.28
N THR A 208 7.50 -24.80 -5.98
CA THR A 208 8.26 -25.51 -7.02
C THR A 208 8.43 -24.64 -8.27
N ALA A 209 7.41 -23.87 -8.65
CA ALA A 209 7.45 -23.00 -9.81
C ALA A 209 8.43 -21.82 -9.63
N ILE A 210 8.56 -21.29 -8.40
CA ILE A 210 9.54 -20.24 -8.08
C ILE A 210 10.98 -20.77 -8.23
N GLU A 211 11.22 -22.04 -7.87
CA GLU A 211 12.57 -22.64 -8.02
C GLU A 211 12.82 -23.13 -9.46
N ASN A 212 11.78 -23.54 -10.16
CA ASN A 212 11.86 -24.09 -11.51
C ASN A 212 10.86 -23.36 -12.42
N PRO A 213 11.23 -22.19 -12.97
CA PRO A 213 10.44 -21.50 -13.98
C PRO A 213 10.07 -22.46 -15.13
N HIS A 214 8.91 -22.29 -15.73
CA HIS A 214 8.31 -23.15 -16.76
C HIS A 214 7.63 -24.42 -16.22
N GLN A 215 7.50 -24.58 -14.92
CA GLN A 215 6.62 -25.61 -14.38
C GLN A 215 5.17 -25.13 -14.44
N THR A 216 4.29 -25.98 -14.94
CA THR A 216 2.84 -25.74 -14.92
C THR A 216 2.35 -25.60 -13.49
N ILE A 217 1.76 -24.44 -13.17
CA ILE A 217 1.15 -24.15 -11.88
C ILE A 217 -0.35 -24.44 -11.89
N PHE A 218 -0.97 -24.31 -13.06
CA PHE A 218 -2.39 -24.53 -13.24
C PHE A 218 -2.71 -24.93 -14.68
N GLU A 219 -3.76 -25.74 -14.89
CA GLU A 219 -4.30 -26.09 -16.20
C GLU A 219 -5.79 -25.74 -16.24
N THR A 220 -6.20 -24.98 -17.23
CA THR A 220 -7.59 -24.58 -17.42
C THR A 220 -8.44 -25.71 -17.99
N ASP A 221 -9.76 -25.60 -17.90
CA ASP A 221 -10.71 -26.54 -18.51
C ASP A 221 -10.65 -26.55 -20.07
N GLU A 222 -10.10 -25.49 -20.66
CA GLU A 222 -9.82 -25.39 -22.09
C GLU A 222 -8.48 -26.03 -22.49
N GLY A 223 -7.72 -26.55 -21.53
CA GLY A 223 -6.42 -27.19 -21.74
C GLY A 223 -5.26 -26.20 -21.88
N GLU A 224 -5.45 -24.93 -21.53
CA GLU A 224 -4.38 -23.96 -21.44
C GLU A 224 -3.55 -24.21 -20.18
N THR A 225 -2.23 -24.32 -20.32
CA THR A 225 -1.31 -24.46 -19.19
C THR A 225 -0.77 -23.11 -18.77
N ILE A 226 -0.83 -22.82 -17.48
CA ILE A 226 -0.25 -21.64 -16.86
C ILE A 226 1.01 -22.03 -16.12
N GLU A 227 2.11 -21.43 -16.51
CA GLU A 227 3.43 -21.57 -15.92
C GLU A 227 3.81 -20.22 -15.33
N LEU A 228 4.59 -20.21 -14.24
CA LEU A 228 5.11 -18.96 -13.70
C LEU A 228 6.05 -18.33 -14.74
N ASP A 229 5.79 -17.07 -15.03
CA ASP A 229 6.49 -16.31 -16.09
C ASP A 229 7.41 -15.28 -15.45
N GLU A 230 8.63 -15.13 -15.99
CA GLU A 230 9.63 -14.17 -15.51
C GLU A 230 9.20 -12.69 -15.61
N ARG A 231 8.14 -12.44 -16.38
CA ARG A 231 7.52 -11.12 -16.48
C ARG A 231 6.59 -10.81 -15.31
N VAL A 232 6.31 -11.77 -14.44
CA VAL A 232 5.45 -11.55 -13.28
C VAL A 232 6.26 -11.30 -12.03
N ASN A 233 6.20 -10.08 -11.51
CA ASN A 233 6.79 -9.68 -10.25
C ASN A 233 5.80 -9.94 -9.11
N ILE A 234 6.07 -10.93 -8.26
CA ILE A 234 5.28 -11.20 -7.05
C ILE A 234 5.87 -10.40 -5.90
N ILE A 235 5.08 -9.49 -5.34
CA ILE A 235 5.45 -8.63 -4.22
C ILE A 235 4.47 -8.87 -3.09
N CYS A 236 4.97 -9.34 -1.96
CA CYS A 236 4.16 -9.61 -0.78
C CYS A 236 4.41 -8.54 0.27
N THR A 237 3.40 -8.23 1.08
CA THR A 237 3.60 -7.44 2.29
C THR A 237 3.19 -8.23 3.53
N MET A 238 3.87 -8.00 4.64
CA MET A 238 3.48 -8.55 5.92
C MET A 238 3.82 -7.63 7.08
N ASN A 239 2.94 -7.61 8.06
CA ASN A 239 3.21 -6.94 9.32
C ASN A 239 3.96 -7.88 10.25
N MET A 240 5.03 -7.40 10.85
CA MET A 240 5.74 -8.12 11.88
C MET A 240 5.23 -7.69 13.26
N SER A 241 4.54 -8.58 13.94
CA SER A 241 4.66 -8.65 15.39
C SER A 241 5.90 -9.49 15.70
N ASP A 242 6.63 -9.20 16.76
CA ASP A 242 7.94 -9.80 17.12
C ASP A 242 8.03 -11.35 17.09
N ARG A 243 6.92 -12.02 16.89
CA ARG A 243 6.81 -13.50 16.82
C ARG A 243 6.80 -14.06 15.40
N THR A 244 6.42 -13.27 14.38
CA THR A 244 6.03 -13.82 13.07
C THR A 244 7.21 -14.20 12.17
N VAL A 245 8.37 -13.58 12.28
CA VAL A 245 9.53 -13.94 11.43
C VAL A 245 10.14 -15.27 11.83
N ASN A 246 10.16 -15.58 13.12
CA ASN A 246 10.66 -16.88 13.61
C ASN A 246 9.68 -18.04 13.31
N GLU A 247 8.44 -17.72 12.94
CA GLU A 247 7.38 -18.68 12.59
C GLU A 247 7.21 -18.85 11.07
N LEU A 248 7.86 -18.00 10.26
CA LEU A 248 7.86 -18.20 8.81
C LEU A 248 8.56 -19.52 8.47
N ASP A 249 7.83 -20.33 7.72
CA ASP A 249 8.38 -21.58 7.19
C ASP A 249 9.68 -21.30 6.42
N ASN A 250 10.70 -22.09 6.71
CA ASN A 250 11.98 -22.05 5.97
C ASN A 250 11.78 -22.15 4.44
N ALA A 251 10.64 -22.70 4.00
CA ALA A 251 10.30 -22.79 2.59
C ALA A 251 10.12 -21.42 1.94
N ILE A 252 9.57 -20.45 2.66
CA ILE A 252 9.39 -19.06 2.17
C ILE A 252 10.71 -18.31 2.16
N THR A 253 11.41 -18.30 3.29
CA THR A 253 12.65 -17.53 3.44
C THR A 253 13.75 -17.95 2.45
N ARG A 254 13.70 -19.19 1.94
CA ARG A 254 14.60 -19.66 0.89
C ARG A 254 14.25 -19.18 -0.51
N ARG A 255 12.97 -18.92 -0.78
CA ARG A 255 12.46 -18.64 -2.12
C ARG A 255 12.19 -17.17 -2.37
N PHE A 256 11.90 -16.44 -1.32
CA PHE A 256 11.56 -15.03 -1.37
C PHE A 256 12.72 -14.18 -0.88
N ALA A 257 12.91 -13.03 -1.49
CA ALA A 257 13.79 -12.01 -0.95
C ALA A 257 13.07 -11.27 0.18
N MET A 258 13.62 -11.33 1.37
CA MET A 258 13.07 -10.68 2.56
C MET A 258 13.65 -9.28 2.66
N ILE A 259 12.81 -8.26 2.48
CA ILE A 259 13.18 -6.84 2.51
C ILE A 259 12.50 -6.17 3.69
N GLU A 260 13.30 -5.74 4.64
CA GLU A 260 12.81 -5.03 5.82
C GLU A 260 12.55 -3.55 5.49
N LEU A 261 11.36 -3.08 5.84
CA LEU A 261 11.03 -1.66 5.94
C LEU A 261 11.00 -1.31 7.42
N ASP A 262 12.09 -0.80 7.89
CA ASP A 262 12.26 -0.35 9.25
C ASP A 262 11.93 1.16 9.39
N GLU A 263 12.44 1.78 10.41
CA GLU A 263 12.23 3.17 10.69
C GLU A 263 12.79 4.08 9.58
N TYR A 264 12.13 5.18 9.37
CA TYR A 264 12.63 6.25 8.51
C TYR A 264 13.78 6.99 9.19
N GLU A 265 14.76 7.43 8.41
CA GLU A 265 15.76 8.39 8.86
C GLU A 265 15.07 9.64 9.44
N GLU A 266 15.59 10.20 10.52
CA GLU A 266 14.97 11.30 11.26
C GLU A 266 14.59 12.47 10.34
N ASP A 267 15.52 12.91 9.47
CA ASP A 267 15.27 14.03 8.55
C ASP A 267 14.12 13.73 7.58
N LYS A 268 14.05 12.50 7.04
CA LYS A 268 12.99 12.07 6.14
C LYS A 268 11.64 11.94 6.85
N ARG A 269 11.64 11.41 8.07
CA ARG A 269 10.45 11.32 8.90
C ARG A 269 9.90 12.71 9.23
N ARG A 270 10.78 13.63 9.63
CA ARG A 270 10.42 15.01 9.89
C ARG A 270 9.83 15.69 8.66
N GLN A 271 10.44 15.50 7.50
CA GLN A 271 9.91 16.00 6.23
C GLN A 271 8.52 15.44 5.97
N LEU A 272 8.31 14.15 6.16
CA LEU A 272 7.02 13.48 5.96
C LEU A 272 5.92 14.05 6.88
N PHE A 273 6.23 14.26 8.16
CA PHE A 273 5.31 14.90 9.10
C PHE A 273 4.96 16.32 8.65
N ARG A 274 5.95 17.10 8.24
CA ARG A 274 5.74 18.46 7.73
C ARG A 274 4.87 18.49 6.49
N ASP A 275 5.12 17.61 5.53
CA ASP A 275 4.33 17.53 4.29
C ASP A 275 2.84 17.21 4.59
N TRP A 276 2.56 16.38 5.59
CA TRP A 276 1.19 16.11 6.00
C TRP A 276 0.54 17.31 6.71
N LEU A 277 1.27 18.00 7.57
CA LEU A 277 0.78 19.21 8.21
C LEU A 277 0.52 20.31 7.17
N ASP A 278 1.45 20.54 6.25
CA ASP A 278 1.30 21.51 5.16
C ASP A 278 0.09 21.20 4.27
N THR A 279 -0.18 19.91 4.07
CA THR A 279 -1.29 19.48 3.20
C THR A 279 -2.65 19.57 3.89
N HIS A 280 -2.73 19.26 5.17
CA HIS A 280 -4.00 19.04 5.85
C HIS A 280 -4.33 20.07 6.93
N VAL A 281 -3.35 20.71 7.55
CA VAL A 281 -3.52 21.60 8.71
C VAL A 281 -3.18 23.05 8.36
N SER A 282 -2.03 23.28 7.74
CA SER A 282 -1.51 24.63 7.45
C SER A 282 -2.49 25.46 6.61
N GLY A 283 -2.78 26.66 7.09
CA GLY A 283 -3.68 27.60 6.42
C GLY A 283 -5.15 27.19 6.41
N GLN A 284 -5.51 26.08 7.07
CA GLN A 284 -6.89 25.62 7.24
C GLN A 284 -7.36 25.74 8.69
N THR A 285 -6.42 25.87 9.62
CA THR A 285 -6.63 25.97 11.08
C THR A 285 -5.70 27.05 11.66
N ASP A 286 -5.96 27.46 12.90
CA ASP A 286 -5.10 28.38 13.66
C ASP A 286 -4.10 27.61 14.57
N ILE A 287 -3.95 26.30 14.37
CA ILE A 287 -3.01 25.47 15.13
C ILE A 287 -1.57 25.85 14.74
N ASP A 288 -0.68 25.91 15.72
CA ASP A 288 0.75 26.08 15.48
C ASP A 288 1.35 24.79 14.89
N ASP A 289 1.64 24.82 13.60
CA ASP A 289 2.18 23.68 12.85
C ASP A 289 3.54 23.22 13.38
N ASP A 290 4.38 24.14 13.87
CA ASP A 290 5.70 23.79 14.42
C ASP A 290 5.57 23.08 15.76
N GLU A 291 4.60 23.46 16.58
CA GLU A 291 4.33 22.81 17.88
C GLU A 291 3.67 21.44 17.67
N LEU A 292 2.77 21.30 16.70
CA LEU A 292 2.18 20.00 16.34
C LEU A 292 3.22 19.06 15.72
N LEU A 293 4.14 19.57 14.91
CA LEU A 293 5.28 18.82 14.40
C LEU A 293 6.18 18.33 15.56
N ARG A 294 6.46 19.19 16.53
CA ARG A 294 7.24 18.83 17.72
C ARG A 294 6.55 17.71 18.53
N LEU A 295 5.22 17.77 18.66
CA LEU A 295 4.45 16.72 19.31
C LEU A 295 4.56 15.40 18.55
N PHE A 296 4.42 15.39 17.22
CA PHE A 296 4.54 14.18 16.41
C PHE A 296 5.92 13.53 16.56
N GLU A 297 6.98 14.34 16.51
CA GLU A 297 8.35 13.85 16.69
C GLU A 297 8.55 13.29 18.10
N ARG A 298 8.09 14.01 19.12
CA ARG A 298 8.26 13.62 20.51
C ARG A 298 7.50 12.33 20.86
N ASP A 299 6.28 12.19 20.34
CA ASP A 299 5.49 10.97 20.51
C ASP A 299 6.15 9.79 19.79
N TYR A 300 6.53 9.97 18.54
CA TYR A 300 7.21 8.93 17.76
C TYR A 300 8.50 8.45 18.44
N GLU A 301 9.35 9.37 18.87
CA GLU A 301 10.60 9.07 19.57
C GLU A 301 10.35 8.30 20.89
N GLY A 302 9.37 8.76 21.67
CA GLY A 302 9.01 8.10 22.92
C GLY A 302 8.54 6.66 22.74
N ILE A 303 7.80 6.40 21.67
CA ILE A 303 7.29 5.05 21.35
C ILE A 303 8.42 4.15 20.82
N ASN A 304 9.19 4.62 19.85
CA ASN A 304 10.14 3.79 19.09
C ASN A 304 11.53 3.70 19.77
N HIS A 305 11.98 4.75 20.45
CA HIS A 305 13.32 4.78 21.06
C HIS A 305 13.27 4.85 22.58
N GLY A 306 12.15 5.29 23.15
CA GLY A 306 11.97 5.45 24.58
C GLY A 306 12.43 6.82 25.09
N ASN A 307 12.58 6.93 26.39
CA ASN A 307 12.96 8.18 27.02
C ASN A 307 14.38 8.09 27.60
N GLU A 308 15.32 8.83 27.01
CA GLU A 308 16.70 8.88 27.48
C GLU A 308 16.83 9.33 28.95
N SER A 309 15.94 10.24 29.41
CA SER A 309 15.95 10.75 30.77
C SER A 309 15.57 9.70 31.83
N THR A 310 14.80 8.68 31.47
CA THR A 310 14.34 7.62 32.38
C THR A 310 15.07 6.30 32.17
N ALA A 311 16.00 6.21 31.21
CA ALA A 311 16.68 5.00 30.79
C ALA A 311 15.69 3.85 30.36
N GLN A 312 14.48 4.22 29.98
CA GLN A 312 13.48 3.28 29.46
C GLN A 312 13.67 3.16 27.93
N GLY A 313 13.94 1.96 27.45
CA GLY A 313 14.06 1.69 26.00
C GLY A 313 12.74 1.83 25.24
N ALA A 314 12.70 1.52 23.97
CA ALA A 314 11.50 1.56 23.12
C ALA A 314 10.28 0.91 23.78
N ILE A 315 9.09 1.48 23.60
CA ILE A 315 7.82 0.85 23.99
C ILE A 315 7.49 -0.23 23.00
N MET A 316 7.47 0.13 21.72
CA MET A 316 7.27 -0.79 20.60
C MET A 316 7.76 -0.17 19.29
N ARG A 317 7.81 -0.95 18.21
CA ARG A 317 8.03 -0.44 16.87
C ARG A 317 6.70 0.03 16.27
N PHE A 318 6.67 1.27 15.80
CA PHE A 318 5.46 1.91 15.27
C PHE A 318 5.81 2.83 14.10
N GLY A 319 5.14 2.65 12.97
CA GLY A 319 5.45 3.42 11.77
C GLY A 319 4.86 4.83 11.77
N PRO A 320 5.44 5.77 11.02
CA PRO A 320 5.03 7.17 11.01
C PRO A 320 3.69 7.42 10.30
N MET A 321 3.24 6.55 9.40
CA MET A 321 2.04 6.79 8.57
C MET A 321 0.75 7.01 9.37
N HIS A 322 0.72 6.61 10.63
CA HIS A 322 -0.43 6.83 11.51
C HIS A 322 -0.64 8.30 11.89
N TYR A 323 0.42 9.11 11.87
CA TYR A 323 0.34 10.55 12.14
C TYR A 323 -0.33 11.33 11.02
N ARG A 324 -0.35 10.78 9.79
CA ARG A 324 -1.14 11.33 8.71
C ARG A 324 -2.63 11.36 9.05
N ASP A 325 -3.15 10.27 9.62
CA ASP A 325 -4.55 10.21 10.03
C ASP A 325 -4.87 11.27 11.10
N VAL A 326 -3.90 11.55 12.00
CA VAL A 326 -4.00 12.64 12.98
C VAL A 326 -4.08 14.00 12.29
N ALA A 327 -3.15 14.28 11.35
CA ALA A 327 -3.14 15.54 10.61
C ALA A 327 -4.43 15.76 9.82
N VAL A 328 -4.94 14.72 9.14
CA VAL A 328 -6.21 14.77 8.42
C VAL A 328 -7.38 15.06 9.36
N PHE A 329 -7.45 14.37 10.51
CA PHE A 329 -8.52 14.58 11.49
C PHE A 329 -8.52 16.01 12.02
N VAL A 330 -7.37 16.49 12.45
CA VAL A 330 -7.19 17.84 12.99
C VAL A 330 -7.58 18.90 11.95
N GLY A 331 -7.11 18.76 10.71
CA GLY A 331 -7.43 19.69 9.63
C GLY A 331 -8.92 19.71 9.26
N VAL A 332 -9.64 18.59 9.42
CA VAL A 332 -11.10 18.54 9.20
C VAL A 332 -11.85 19.08 10.40
N ALA A 333 -11.43 18.71 11.62
CA ALA A 333 -12.10 19.08 12.86
C ALA A 333 -12.05 20.58 13.17
N CYS A 334 -10.90 21.23 12.83
CA CYS A 334 -10.65 22.63 13.14
C CYS A 334 -10.74 23.57 11.93
N ARG A 335 -11.27 23.09 10.79
CA ARG A 335 -11.41 23.92 9.59
C ARG A 335 -12.31 25.12 9.83
N GLU A 336 -11.83 26.32 9.51
CA GLU A 336 -12.60 27.56 9.64
C GLU A 336 -13.92 27.47 8.83
N GLY A 337 -15.05 27.73 9.49
CA GLY A 337 -16.36 27.57 8.90
C GLY A 337 -16.81 26.12 8.61
N GLY A 338 -16.11 25.14 9.17
CA GLY A 338 -16.44 23.72 9.08
C GLY A 338 -17.71 23.35 9.85
N GLU A 339 -18.20 22.12 9.63
CA GLU A 339 -19.40 21.56 10.26
C GLU A 339 -19.15 21.14 11.73
N TYR A 340 -17.89 20.94 12.11
CA TYR A 340 -17.47 20.45 13.41
C TYR A 340 -16.84 21.59 14.21
N GLU A 341 -17.41 21.90 15.38
CA GLU A 341 -16.92 22.91 16.31
C GLU A 341 -15.99 22.28 17.37
N TYR A 342 -14.87 21.70 16.96
CA TYR A 342 -13.87 21.27 17.91
C TYR A 342 -12.99 22.44 18.32
N ASP A 343 -12.67 22.54 19.61
CA ASP A 343 -11.56 23.34 20.08
C ASP A 343 -10.25 22.71 19.54
N GLN A 344 -9.28 23.56 19.19
CA GLN A 344 -8.03 23.12 18.61
C GLN A 344 -7.25 22.18 19.53
N ALA A 345 -7.17 22.53 20.82
CA ALA A 345 -6.51 21.70 21.83
C ALA A 345 -7.17 20.32 21.94
N ASP A 346 -8.50 20.29 22.06
CA ASP A 346 -9.31 19.08 22.16
C ASP A 346 -9.17 18.21 20.91
N SER A 347 -9.10 18.80 19.70
CA SER A 347 -9.04 18.05 18.45
C SER A 347 -7.81 17.18 18.33
N VAL A 348 -6.66 17.67 18.77
CA VAL A 348 -5.38 16.94 18.78
C VAL A 348 -5.48 15.74 19.71
N GLY A 349 -5.94 15.93 20.94
CA GLY A 349 -6.12 14.82 21.90
C GLY A 349 -7.10 13.77 21.44
N GLN A 350 -8.22 14.16 20.79
CA GLN A 350 -9.16 13.22 20.20
C GLN A 350 -8.59 12.48 18.98
N ALA A 351 -7.75 13.13 18.17
CA ALA A 351 -7.06 12.49 17.07
C ALA A 351 -6.10 11.41 17.57
N PHE A 352 -5.27 11.70 18.57
CA PHE A 352 -4.37 10.72 19.20
C PHE A 352 -5.14 9.56 19.83
N ARG A 353 -6.20 9.86 20.58
CA ARG A 353 -7.11 8.86 21.15
C ARG A 353 -7.73 7.95 20.11
N THR A 354 -8.01 8.47 18.91
CA THR A 354 -8.72 7.74 17.87
C THR A 354 -7.76 6.95 16.98
N TYR A 355 -6.61 7.50 16.63
CA TYR A 355 -5.75 6.94 15.59
C TYR A 355 -4.44 6.34 16.09
N ILE A 356 -3.85 6.84 17.17
CA ILE A 356 -2.56 6.35 17.66
C ILE A 356 -2.76 5.35 18.81
N VAL A 357 -3.35 5.79 19.92
CA VAL A 357 -3.45 4.98 21.14
C VAL A 357 -4.10 3.60 20.91
N PRO A 358 -5.23 3.46 20.20
CA PRO A 358 -5.83 2.15 19.98
C PRO A 358 -4.92 1.18 19.19
N ARG A 359 -4.13 1.71 18.27
CA ARG A 359 -3.20 0.90 17.46
C ARG A 359 -2.01 0.40 18.29
N LEU A 360 -1.53 1.22 19.21
CA LEU A 360 -0.50 0.83 20.17
C LEU A 360 -1.04 -0.25 21.12
N LEU A 361 -2.19 0.00 21.74
CA LEU A 361 -2.81 -0.91 22.70
C LEU A 361 -3.16 -2.27 22.09
N ASN A 362 -3.60 -2.31 20.83
CA ASN A 362 -3.96 -3.56 20.15
C ASN A 362 -2.78 -4.54 19.97
N SER A 363 -1.56 -4.03 19.99
CA SER A 363 -0.33 -4.83 19.81
C SER A 363 0.50 -4.94 21.09
N ALA A 364 0.10 -4.24 22.16
CA ALA A 364 0.86 -4.13 23.40
C ALA A 364 0.66 -5.34 24.32
N ALA A 365 1.74 -5.80 24.94
CA ALA A 365 1.67 -6.66 26.11
C ALA A 365 1.49 -5.80 27.39
N PHE A 366 1.04 -6.39 28.50
CA PHE A 366 0.75 -5.66 29.73
C PHE A 366 1.83 -4.65 30.17
N PRO A 367 3.13 -4.98 30.19
CA PRO A 367 4.16 -4.00 30.57
C PRO A 367 4.26 -2.81 29.59
N GLN A 368 3.88 -3.01 28.33
CA GLN A 368 3.85 -1.98 27.32
C GLN A 368 2.64 -1.05 27.50
N VAL A 369 1.47 -1.59 27.88
CA VAL A 369 0.27 -0.80 28.17
C VAL A 369 0.53 0.19 29.31
N GLU A 370 1.23 -0.23 30.37
CA GLU A 370 1.63 0.65 31.48
C GLU A 370 2.53 1.80 30.98
N ARG A 371 3.51 1.48 30.14
CA ARG A 371 4.43 2.48 29.57
C ARG A 371 3.73 3.43 28.59
N ILE A 372 2.75 2.95 27.83
CA ILE A 372 1.92 3.80 26.95
C ILE A 372 1.14 4.80 27.80
N ALA A 373 0.52 4.36 28.90
CA ALA A 373 -0.20 5.26 29.80
C ALA A 373 0.71 6.32 30.46
N GLU A 374 1.91 5.92 30.88
CA GLU A 374 2.92 6.86 31.42
C GLU A 374 3.38 7.86 30.35
N HIS A 375 3.60 7.41 29.13
CA HIS A 375 4.04 8.24 28.02
C HIS A 375 3.02 9.34 27.70
N TYR A 376 1.74 9.01 27.55
CA TYR A 376 0.71 10.02 27.23
C TYR A 376 0.43 10.98 28.38
N ARG A 377 0.60 10.56 29.64
CA ARG A 377 0.58 11.52 30.77
C ARG A 377 1.73 12.52 30.65
N ALA A 378 2.94 12.03 30.40
CA ALA A 378 4.11 12.90 30.27
C ALA A 378 3.98 13.86 29.08
N LEU A 379 3.43 13.41 27.95
CA LEU A 379 3.16 14.28 26.81
C LEU A 379 2.10 15.35 27.14
N ASN A 380 1.03 14.98 27.84
CA ASN A 380 0.00 15.95 28.26
C ASN A 380 0.57 17.03 29.21
N ASP A 381 1.53 16.66 30.06
CA ASP A 381 2.20 17.62 30.94
C ASP A 381 3.25 18.47 30.19
N GLU A 382 3.84 17.96 29.09
CA GLU A 382 4.86 18.65 28.30
C GLU A 382 4.25 19.65 27.29
N PHE A 383 3.10 19.31 26.69
CA PHE A 383 2.44 20.07 25.63
C PHE A 383 1.16 20.74 26.15
N GLU A 384 1.29 21.82 26.91
CA GLU A 384 0.18 22.55 27.54
C GLU A 384 -0.81 23.16 26.51
N GLU A 385 -0.40 23.32 25.25
CA GLU A 385 -1.21 23.85 24.15
C GLU A 385 -2.22 22.83 23.61
N PHE A 386 -1.98 21.54 23.84
CA PHE A 386 -2.83 20.44 23.36
C PHE A 386 -3.38 19.65 24.55
N ASP A 387 -4.69 19.40 24.56
CA ASP A 387 -5.31 18.54 25.55
C ASP A 387 -5.16 17.06 25.16
N LEU A 388 -4.07 16.42 25.60
CA LEU A 388 -3.82 14.99 25.38
C LEU A 388 -4.47 14.10 26.46
N ALA A 389 -5.20 14.66 27.43
CA ALA A 389 -5.89 13.88 28.45
C ALA A 389 -6.80 12.77 27.87
N PRO A 390 -7.55 12.98 26.78
CA PRO A 390 -8.34 11.91 26.18
C PRO A 390 -7.53 10.68 25.73
N ALA A 391 -6.30 10.88 25.25
CA ALA A 391 -5.38 9.82 24.87
C ALA A 391 -4.83 9.06 26.08
N ALA A 392 -4.40 9.81 27.12
CA ALA A 392 -3.93 9.27 28.39
C ALA A 392 -5.01 8.45 29.11
N GLU A 393 -6.22 8.98 29.23
CA GLU A 393 -7.39 8.30 29.84
C GLU A 393 -7.73 6.98 29.17
N LEU A 394 -7.62 6.91 27.82
CA LEU A 394 -7.86 5.67 27.10
C LEU A 394 -6.84 4.60 27.48
N ALA A 395 -5.55 4.95 27.52
CA ALA A 395 -4.49 4.03 27.89
C ALA A 395 -4.59 3.58 29.36
N GLU A 396 -4.93 4.51 30.27
CA GLU A 396 -5.15 4.21 31.69
C GLU A 396 -6.33 3.26 31.91
N ARG A 397 -7.42 3.48 31.21
CA ARG A 397 -8.60 2.60 31.29
C ARG A 397 -8.26 1.18 30.86
N GLU A 398 -7.48 1.01 29.80
CA GLU A 398 -7.05 -0.31 29.34
C GLU A 398 -6.13 -0.97 30.35
N LEU A 399 -5.19 -0.22 30.92
CA LEU A 399 -4.30 -0.68 32.00
C LEU A 399 -5.09 -1.17 33.23
N GLU A 400 -6.13 -0.44 33.62
CA GLU A 400 -7.00 -0.87 34.72
C GLU A 400 -7.77 -2.14 34.40
N GLN A 401 -8.25 -2.31 33.18
CA GLN A 401 -8.96 -3.51 32.75
C GLN A 401 -8.05 -4.74 32.80
N GLU A 402 -6.84 -4.62 32.27
CA GLU A 402 -5.85 -5.71 32.32
C GLU A 402 -5.44 -6.07 33.74
N ARG A 403 -5.21 -5.07 34.61
CA ARG A 403 -4.93 -5.31 36.05
C ARG A 403 -6.06 -6.06 36.75
N ARG A 404 -7.33 -5.74 36.45
CA ARG A 404 -8.48 -6.46 37.00
C ARG A 404 -8.56 -7.89 36.51
N GLN A 405 -8.23 -8.14 35.25
CA GLN A 405 -8.21 -9.48 34.69
C GLN A 405 -7.12 -10.34 35.35
N MET A 406 -5.91 -9.81 35.54
CA MET A 406 -4.82 -10.51 36.21
C MET A 406 -5.12 -10.77 37.68
N GLY A 407 -5.70 -9.82 38.40
CA GLY A 407 -6.08 -9.99 39.83
C GLY A 407 -7.27 -10.93 40.07
N SER A 408 -8.00 -11.33 39.01
CA SER A 408 -9.07 -12.30 39.12
C SER A 408 -8.61 -13.78 39.00
N TYR A 409 -7.34 -13.97 38.72
CA TYR A 409 -6.69 -15.30 38.62
C TYR A 409 -5.85 -15.67 39.88
N GLU A 410 -5.73 -14.75 40.86
CA GLU A 410 -5.22 -15.02 42.21
C GLU A 410 -6.38 -15.35 43.19
#